data_46a8da5ad4027be7f9490dbc5e261f09
#
_entry.id   46a8da5ad4027be7f9490dbc5e261f09
#
_cell.length_a   1.000
_cell.length_b   1.000
_cell.length_c   1.000
_cell.angle_alpha   90.00
_cell.angle_beta   90.00
_cell.angle_gamma   90.00
#
_symmetry.space_group_name_H-M   'P 1'
#
loop_
_entity.id
_entity.type
_entity.pdbx_description
1 polymer ?
#
loop_
_entity_poly.entity_id
_entity_poly.type
_entity_poly.pdbx_seq_one_letter_code
_entity_poly.pdbx_strand_id
1 'polypeptide(L)'
;MTNLKKIERIISIDPGINKTGFAVLEAMGRQIRTLAYGTIEPPNKNYTPDRLKFLNSELSKILTKFNPSHMAIEDMYYGKNVKSALTLGQARGVLILAAAENGIPCSEYAPRKVKQSVVGNGNADKDQVKYMVKQILKIESIKGSNDISDALAVGICHFNQNKYI
;
A
#
# COMPACT_ATOMS: atom_id res chain seq x y z
N MET A 1 -8.24 -15.69 31.58
CA MET A 1 -7.80 -14.43 30.93
C MET A 1 -8.16 -14.51 29.47
N THR A 2 -9.17 -13.79 29.05
CA THR A 2 -9.57 -13.68 27.66
C THR A 2 -8.46 -12.94 26.90
N ASN A 3 -7.72 -13.66 26.06
CA ASN A 3 -6.76 -13.10 25.14
C ASN A 3 -7.56 -12.26 24.11
N LEU A 4 -7.79 -10.98 24.41
CA LEU A 4 -8.38 -10.05 23.47
C LEU A 4 -7.44 -10.02 22.26
N LYS A 5 -7.89 -10.60 21.14
CA LYS A 5 -7.13 -10.57 19.89
C LYS A 5 -6.88 -9.11 19.53
N LYS A 6 -5.62 -8.70 19.57
CA LYS A 6 -5.20 -7.34 19.25
C LYS A 6 -5.62 -7.04 17.79
N ILE A 7 -6.39 -5.99 17.60
CA ILE A 7 -6.71 -5.48 16.26
C ILE A 7 -5.52 -4.65 15.82
N GLU A 8 -4.95 -4.99 14.67
CA GLU A 8 -3.88 -4.24 14.03
C GLU A 8 -4.43 -3.58 12.77
N ARG A 9 -4.38 -2.26 12.70
CA ARG A 9 -4.80 -1.48 11.53
C ARG A 9 -3.58 -0.90 10.84
N ILE A 10 -3.47 -1.12 9.53
CA ILE A 10 -2.39 -0.58 8.72
C ILE A 10 -2.94 0.15 7.50
N ILE A 11 -2.12 0.99 6.92
CA ILE A 11 -2.29 1.48 5.55
C ILE A 11 -1.21 0.90 4.66
N SER A 12 -1.57 0.48 3.46
CA SER A 12 -0.64 -0.01 2.45
C SER A 12 -0.69 0.81 1.19
N ILE A 13 0.46 1.01 0.57
CA ILE A 13 0.67 1.97 -0.52
C ILE A 13 1.39 1.30 -1.69
N ASP A 14 0.84 1.48 -2.88
CA ASP A 14 1.52 1.31 -4.17
C ASP A 14 1.83 2.70 -4.73
N PRO A 15 3.11 3.16 -4.66
CA PRO A 15 3.45 4.55 -4.94
C PRO A 15 3.49 4.87 -6.43
N GLY A 16 3.02 6.05 -6.78
CA GLY A 16 3.13 6.62 -8.13
C GLY A 16 2.88 8.12 -8.13
N ILE A 17 3.60 8.86 -8.97
CA ILE A 17 3.47 10.33 -9.02
C ILE A 17 2.16 10.80 -9.67
N ASN A 18 1.63 10.04 -10.61
CA ASN A 18 0.37 10.37 -11.28
C ASN A 18 -0.82 9.71 -10.60
N LYS A 19 -0.59 8.58 -9.98
CA LYS A 19 -1.59 7.77 -9.30
C LYS A 19 -0.90 6.92 -8.24
N THR A 20 -1.30 7.08 -7.00
CA THR A 20 -0.87 6.25 -5.87
C THR A 20 -2.05 5.41 -5.42
N GLY A 21 -1.90 4.08 -5.41
CA GLY A 21 -2.88 3.17 -4.81
C GLY A 21 -2.73 3.14 -3.29
N PHE A 22 -3.84 3.09 -2.56
CA PHE A 22 -3.83 2.86 -1.11
C PHE A 22 -4.89 1.87 -0.68
N ALA A 23 -4.63 1.19 0.43
CA ALA A 23 -5.63 0.38 1.12
C ALA A 23 -5.45 0.49 2.64
N VAL A 24 -6.57 0.53 3.36
CA VAL A 24 -6.60 0.49 4.83
C VAL A 24 -7.16 -0.87 5.22
N LEU A 25 -6.35 -1.64 5.93
CA LEU A 25 -6.66 -3.01 6.31
C LEU A 25 -6.59 -3.18 7.83
N GLU A 26 -7.40 -4.08 8.35
CA GLU A 26 -7.31 -4.54 9.74
C GLU A 26 -7.08 -6.06 9.80
N ALA A 27 -6.19 -6.49 10.67
CA ALA A 27 -6.05 -7.89 11.03
C ALA A 27 -6.56 -8.14 12.46
N MET A 28 -7.31 -9.22 12.63
CA MET A 28 -7.75 -9.73 13.92
C MET A 28 -7.54 -11.25 13.94
N GLY A 29 -6.44 -11.69 14.51
CA GLY A 29 -5.98 -13.08 14.39
C GLY A 29 -5.66 -13.39 12.93
N ARG A 30 -6.28 -14.45 12.35
CA ARG A 30 -6.04 -14.86 10.97
C ARG A 30 -6.96 -14.18 9.94
N GLN A 31 -7.82 -13.28 10.37
CA GLN A 31 -8.74 -12.59 9.47
C GLN A 31 -8.22 -11.21 9.14
N ILE A 32 -8.19 -10.89 7.85
CA ILE A 32 -7.91 -9.56 7.34
C ILE A 32 -9.21 -9.03 6.75
N ARG A 33 -9.58 -7.80 7.11
CA ARG A 33 -10.68 -7.09 6.49
C ARG A 33 -10.22 -5.78 5.89
N THR A 34 -10.85 -5.39 4.80
CA THR A 34 -10.60 -4.11 4.14
C THR A 34 -11.57 -3.06 4.70
N LEU A 35 -11.02 -1.95 5.19
CA LEU A 35 -11.81 -0.81 5.67
C LEU A 35 -12.05 0.23 4.56
N ALA A 36 -11.00 0.50 3.76
CA ALA A 36 -11.06 1.44 2.65
C ALA A 36 -9.97 1.11 1.64
N TYR A 37 -10.18 1.51 0.41
CA TYR A 37 -9.15 1.50 -0.63
C TYR A 37 -9.48 2.53 -1.70
N GLY A 38 -8.50 2.94 -2.45
CA GLY A 38 -8.68 3.90 -3.53
C GLY A 38 -7.38 4.35 -4.15
N THR A 39 -7.45 5.46 -4.86
CA THR A 39 -6.30 6.10 -5.48
C THR A 39 -6.20 7.56 -5.05
N ILE A 40 -4.97 8.05 -4.95
CA ILE A 40 -4.64 9.47 -4.82
C ILE A 40 -4.11 9.91 -6.17
N GLU A 41 -4.84 10.81 -6.84
CA GLU A 41 -4.54 11.27 -8.20
C GLU A 41 -4.39 12.79 -8.23
N PRO A 42 -3.16 13.32 -8.32
CA PRO A 42 -2.95 14.76 -8.43
C PRO A 42 -3.65 15.33 -9.67
N PRO A 43 -4.43 16.42 -9.54
CA PRO A 43 -5.16 17.01 -10.66
C PRO A 43 -4.24 17.67 -11.69
N ASN A 44 -3.13 18.27 -11.25
CA ASN A 44 -2.14 18.88 -12.12
C ASN A 44 -0.99 17.92 -12.42
N LYS A 45 -0.92 17.40 -13.64
CA LYS A 45 0.11 16.43 -14.06
C LYS A 45 1.36 17.09 -14.65
N ASN A 46 1.40 18.40 -14.78
CA ASN A 46 2.48 19.11 -15.48
C ASN A 46 3.54 19.69 -14.56
N TYR A 47 3.25 19.87 -13.27
CA TYR A 47 4.16 20.47 -12.32
C TYR A 47 4.42 19.55 -11.12
N THR A 48 5.63 19.02 -11.05
CA THR A 48 6.01 18.00 -10.06
C THR A 48 5.84 18.47 -8.60
N PRO A 49 6.27 19.68 -8.19
CA PRO A 49 6.08 20.12 -6.82
C PRO A 49 4.63 20.10 -6.35
N ASP A 50 3.68 20.51 -7.20
CA ASP A 50 2.25 20.47 -6.86
C ASP A 50 1.75 19.04 -6.69
N ARG A 51 2.22 18.12 -7.53
CA ARG A 51 1.88 16.68 -7.39
C ARG A 51 2.38 16.12 -6.07
N LEU A 52 3.63 16.40 -5.71
CA LEU A 52 4.23 15.94 -4.46
C LEU A 52 3.50 16.51 -3.24
N LYS A 53 3.19 17.81 -3.26
CA LYS A 53 2.39 18.47 -2.22
C LYS A 53 1.00 17.83 -2.08
N PHE A 54 0.34 17.54 -3.21
CA PHE A 54 -0.97 16.89 -3.22
C PHE A 54 -0.91 15.49 -2.60
N LEU A 55 0.07 14.67 -3.01
CA LEU A 55 0.26 13.33 -2.44
C LEU A 55 0.46 13.36 -0.93
N ASN A 56 1.30 14.25 -0.41
CA ASN A 56 1.51 14.42 1.03
C ASN A 56 0.22 14.81 1.74
N SER A 57 -0.47 15.83 1.24
CA SER A 57 -1.70 16.35 1.86
C SER A 57 -2.83 15.31 1.88
N GLU A 58 -3.07 14.63 0.78
CA GLU A 58 -4.16 13.64 0.69
C GLU A 58 -3.85 12.39 1.53
N LEU A 59 -2.60 11.90 1.50
CA LEU A 59 -2.22 10.79 2.37
C LEU A 59 -2.36 11.17 3.84
N SER A 60 -1.91 12.37 4.25
CA SER A 60 -2.04 12.83 5.64
C SER A 60 -3.50 12.88 6.12
N LYS A 61 -4.44 13.27 5.25
CA LYS A 61 -5.88 13.22 5.56
C LYS A 61 -6.35 11.78 5.81
N ILE A 62 -5.90 10.83 4.98
CA ILE A 62 -6.24 9.41 5.13
C ILE A 62 -5.65 8.86 6.44
N LEU A 63 -4.39 9.18 6.74
CA LEU A 63 -3.71 8.77 7.97
C LEU A 63 -4.44 9.29 9.21
N THR A 64 -4.82 10.56 9.21
CA THR A 64 -5.59 11.17 10.30
C THR A 64 -6.95 10.51 10.46
N LYS A 65 -7.66 10.25 9.35
CA LYS A 65 -9.01 9.66 9.37
C LYS A 65 -9.03 8.25 9.91
N PHE A 66 -8.08 7.42 9.50
CA PHE A 66 -8.09 5.99 9.82
C PHE A 66 -7.17 5.62 10.99
N ASN A 67 -6.25 6.51 11.36
CA ASN A 67 -5.29 6.32 12.44
C ASN A 67 -4.62 4.91 12.44
N PRO A 68 -3.93 4.52 11.34
CA PRO A 68 -3.25 3.25 11.27
C PRO A 68 -2.03 3.23 12.19
N SER A 69 -1.69 2.07 12.74
CA SER A 69 -0.50 1.88 13.57
C SER A 69 0.78 1.74 12.75
N HIS A 70 0.66 1.45 11.46
CA HIS A 70 1.78 1.19 10.57
C HIS A 70 1.45 1.53 9.11
N MET A 71 2.46 1.94 8.34
CA MET A 71 2.38 2.03 6.89
C MET A 71 3.27 0.99 6.23
N ALA A 72 2.74 0.27 5.26
CA ALA A 72 3.48 -0.63 4.38
C ALA A 72 3.53 -0.03 2.99
N ILE A 73 4.70 0.07 2.37
CA ILE A 73 4.87 0.66 1.04
C ILE A 73 5.67 -0.28 0.14
N GLU A 74 5.27 -0.37 -1.13
CA GLU A 74 6.05 -1.11 -2.12
C GLU A 74 7.38 -0.41 -2.40
N ASP A 75 8.46 -1.19 -2.44
CA ASP A 75 9.78 -0.68 -2.78
C ASP A 75 9.94 -0.53 -4.30
N MET A 76 10.94 0.24 -4.69
CA MET A 76 11.21 0.51 -6.11
C MET A 76 11.86 -0.68 -6.79
N TYR A 77 11.39 -0.98 -8.00
CA TYR A 77 12.17 -1.76 -8.94
C TYR A 77 13.08 -0.82 -9.76
N TYR A 78 14.37 -1.05 -9.73
CA TYR A 78 15.34 -0.31 -10.54
C TYR A 78 15.21 -0.73 -12.00
N GLY A 79 14.29 -0.08 -12.70
CA GLY A 79 14.12 -0.27 -14.15
C GLY A 79 15.21 0.44 -14.96
N LYS A 80 15.26 0.15 -16.25
CA LYS A 80 16.24 0.75 -17.18
C LYS A 80 16.05 2.27 -17.37
N ASN A 81 14.89 2.83 -17.01
CA ASN A 81 14.58 4.24 -17.19
C ASN A 81 14.84 5.03 -15.90
N VAL A 82 16.01 5.68 -15.85
CA VAL A 82 16.48 6.47 -14.70
C VAL A 82 15.51 7.62 -14.37
N LYS A 83 14.97 8.32 -15.37
CA LYS A 83 14.03 9.42 -15.14
C LYS A 83 12.76 8.96 -14.43
N SER A 84 12.20 7.84 -14.85
CA SER A 84 11.01 7.26 -14.21
C SER A 84 11.32 6.80 -12.78
N ALA A 85 12.50 6.21 -12.55
CA ALA A 85 12.93 5.79 -11.22
C ALA A 85 13.10 6.99 -10.27
N LEU A 86 13.73 8.08 -10.72
CA LEU A 86 13.87 9.31 -9.93
C LEU A 86 12.51 9.93 -9.57
N THR A 87 11.61 10.00 -10.53
CA THR A 87 10.25 10.55 -10.31
C THR A 87 9.46 9.70 -9.32
N LEU A 88 9.54 8.38 -9.44
CA LEU A 88 8.92 7.46 -8.49
C LEU A 88 9.53 7.59 -7.09
N GLY A 89 10.85 7.72 -7.01
CA GLY A 89 11.57 7.95 -5.75
C GLY A 89 11.13 9.22 -5.04
N GLN A 90 10.88 10.31 -5.78
CA GLN A 90 10.32 11.54 -5.22
C GLN A 90 8.93 11.32 -4.62
N ALA A 91 8.03 10.65 -5.34
CA ALA A 91 6.70 10.32 -4.85
C ALA A 91 6.77 9.45 -3.59
N ARG A 92 7.60 8.38 -3.60
CA ARG A 92 7.81 7.52 -2.43
C ARG A 92 8.32 8.31 -1.22
N GLY A 93 9.34 9.15 -1.42
CA GLY A 93 9.93 9.96 -0.34
C GLY A 93 8.88 10.85 0.34
N VAL A 94 8.00 11.46 -0.43
CA VAL A 94 6.92 12.31 0.09
C VAL A 94 5.86 11.50 0.84
N LEU A 95 5.51 10.28 0.36
CA LEU A 95 4.56 9.40 1.04
C LEU A 95 5.14 8.88 2.36
N ILE A 96 6.43 8.51 2.39
CA ILE A 96 7.13 8.10 3.61
C ILE A 96 7.23 9.29 4.60
N LEU A 97 7.51 10.49 4.10
CA LEU A 97 7.53 11.71 4.93
C LEU A 97 6.16 11.97 5.56
N ALA A 98 5.07 11.82 4.81
CA ALA A 98 3.71 11.99 5.35
C ALA A 98 3.43 11.02 6.52
N ALA A 99 3.89 9.76 6.41
CA ALA A 99 3.80 8.80 7.53
C ALA A 99 4.61 9.26 8.73
N ALA A 100 5.86 9.68 8.53
CA ALA A 100 6.75 10.15 9.59
C ALA A 100 6.19 11.39 10.30
N GLU A 101 5.65 12.37 9.57
CA GLU A 101 5.01 13.56 10.12
C GLU A 101 3.78 13.24 10.98
N ASN A 102 3.11 12.13 10.69
CA ASN A 102 1.98 11.62 11.48
C ASN A 102 2.40 10.60 12.56
N GLY A 103 3.71 10.41 12.79
CA GLY A 103 4.23 9.48 13.80
C GLY A 103 3.98 8.01 13.49
N ILE A 104 3.76 7.65 12.23
CA ILE A 104 3.43 6.30 11.79
C ILE A 104 4.69 5.62 11.23
N PRO A 105 5.16 4.52 11.83
CA PRO A 105 6.29 3.76 11.31
C PRO A 105 5.99 3.15 9.95
N CYS A 106 7.01 3.03 9.10
CA CYS A 106 6.89 2.54 7.74
C CYS A 106 7.77 1.31 7.49
N SER A 107 7.24 0.32 6.78
CA SER A 107 8.00 -0.84 6.26
C SER A 107 7.91 -0.89 4.74
N GLU A 108 9.02 -1.25 4.11
CA GLU A 108 9.17 -1.31 2.66
C GLU A 108 9.26 -2.77 2.19
N TYR A 109 8.57 -3.10 1.10
CA TYR A 109 8.50 -4.46 0.57
C TYR A 109 8.81 -4.48 -0.93
N ALA A 110 9.82 -5.26 -1.30
CA ALA A 110 10.16 -5.47 -2.71
C ALA A 110 9.00 -6.15 -3.47
N PRO A 111 8.73 -5.79 -4.74
CA PRO A 111 7.63 -6.37 -5.52
C PRO A 111 7.64 -7.89 -5.57
N ARG A 112 8.81 -8.50 -5.71
CA ARG A 112 8.96 -9.97 -5.69
C ARG A 112 8.56 -10.57 -4.34
N LYS A 113 8.86 -9.88 -3.23
CA LYS A 113 8.49 -10.30 -1.88
C LYS A 113 6.97 -10.25 -1.69
N VAL A 114 6.33 -9.21 -2.21
CA VAL A 114 4.87 -9.06 -2.19
C VAL A 114 4.21 -10.22 -2.92
N LYS A 115 4.64 -10.52 -4.15
CA LYS A 115 4.13 -11.64 -4.94
C LYS A 115 4.34 -12.99 -4.24
N GLN A 116 5.52 -13.23 -3.71
CA GLN A 116 5.84 -14.46 -2.95
C GLN A 116 4.92 -14.60 -1.75
N SER A 117 4.65 -13.54 -1.04
CA SER A 117 3.81 -13.56 0.16
C SER A 117 2.35 -13.83 -0.15
N VAL A 118 1.81 -13.28 -1.25
CA VAL A 118 0.39 -13.38 -1.61
C VAL A 118 0.07 -14.66 -2.36
N VAL A 119 0.94 -15.06 -3.31
CA VAL A 119 0.70 -16.19 -4.24
C VAL A 119 1.55 -17.41 -3.92
N GLY A 120 2.65 -17.24 -3.16
CA GLY A 120 3.65 -18.28 -2.96
C GLY A 120 4.69 -18.37 -4.09
N ASN A 121 4.63 -17.45 -5.07
CA ASN A 121 5.55 -17.38 -6.21
C ASN A 121 5.92 -15.93 -6.52
N GLY A 122 7.19 -15.59 -6.34
CA GLY A 122 7.70 -14.22 -6.61
C GLY A 122 7.68 -13.81 -8.09
N ASN A 123 7.45 -14.74 -9.01
CA ASN A 123 7.32 -14.48 -10.44
C ASN A 123 5.86 -14.51 -10.92
N ALA A 124 4.88 -14.53 -10.00
CA ALA A 124 3.46 -14.50 -10.34
C ALA A 124 3.12 -13.28 -11.21
N ASP A 125 2.21 -13.45 -12.15
CA ASP A 125 1.68 -12.35 -12.94
C ASP A 125 0.64 -11.53 -12.15
N LYS A 126 0.26 -10.38 -12.71
CA LYS A 126 -0.68 -9.46 -12.04
C LYS A 126 -2.07 -10.06 -11.83
N ASP A 127 -2.55 -10.89 -12.75
CA ASP A 127 -3.87 -11.51 -12.66
C ASP A 127 -3.91 -12.57 -11.55
N GLN A 128 -2.83 -13.34 -11.39
CA GLN A 128 -2.67 -14.28 -10.29
C GLN A 128 -2.66 -13.58 -8.94
N VAL A 129 -1.91 -12.47 -8.81
CA VAL A 129 -1.88 -11.66 -7.59
C VAL A 129 -3.26 -11.11 -7.27
N LYS A 130 -3.93 -10.49 -8.24
CA LYS A 130 -5.26 -9.91 -8.10
C LYS A 130 -6.30 -10.97 -7.70
N TYR A 131 -6.24 -12.15 -8.30
CA TYR A 131 -7.10 -13.26 -7.94
C TYR A 131 -6.92 -13.65 -6.45
N MET A 132 -5.67 -13.86 -6.02
CA MET A 132 -5.38 -14.26 -4.64
C MET A 132 -5.75 -13.18 -3.62
N VAL A 133 -5.50 -11.90 -3.94
CA VAL A 133 -5.93 -10.77 -3.11
C VAL A 133 -7.44 -10.82 -2.86
N LYS A 134 -8.24 -11.05 -3.90
CA LYS A 134 -9.71 -11.19 -3.79
C LYS A 134 -10.10 -12.36 -2.89
N GLN A 135 -9.44 -13.51 -3.03
CA GLN A 135 -9.72 -14.69 -2.21
C GLN A 135 -9.38 -14.45 -0.73
N ILE A 136 -8.20 -13.91 -0.46
CA ILE A 136 -7.72 -13.67 0.92
C ILE A 136 -8.61 -12.64 1.64
N LEU A 137 -8.96 -11.55 0.98
CA LEU A 137 -9.77 -10.47 1.54
C LEU A 137 -11.28 -10.70 1.42
N LYS A 138 -11.70 -11.78 0.74
CA LYS A 138 -13.10 -12.11 0.46
C LYS A 138 -13.85 -10.97 -0.24
N ILE A 139 -13.21 -10.36 -1.23
CA ILE A 139 -13.77 -9.27 -2.04
C ILE A 139 -14.19 -9.83 -3.39
N GLU A 140 -15.47 -9.69 -3.76
CA GLU A 140 -15.98 -10.17 -5.04
C GLU A 140 -15.38 -9.43 -6.23
N SER A 141 -15.23 -8.10 -6.11
CA SER A 141 -14.63 -7.27 -7.13
C SER A 141 -13.82 -6.11 -6.52
N ILE A 142 -12.67 -5.83 -7.12
CA ILE A 142 -11.88 -4.62 -6.81
C ILE A 142 -12.24 -3.58 -7.87
N LYS A 143 -12.96 -2.54 -7.44
CA LYS A 143 -13.34 -1.44 -8.34
C LYS A 143 -12.19 -0.45 -8.45
N GLY A 144 -11.86 -0.05 -9.66
CA GLY A 144 -10.82 0.95 -9.96
C GLY A 144 -9.58 0.36 -10.64
N SER A 145 -8.45 1.05 -10.50
CA SER A 145 -7.21 0.71 -11.18
C SER A 145 -6.45 -0.46 -10.53
N ASN A 146 -5.49 -1.01 -11.27
CA ASN A 146 -4.62 -2.08 -10.76
C ASN A 146 -3.79 -1.65 -9.55
N ASP A 147 -3.47 -0.35 -9.42
CA ASP A 147 -2.72 0.19 -8.27
C ASP A 147 -3.41 -0.10 -6.93
N ILE A 148 -4.75 -0.21 -6.92
CA ILE A 148 -5.52 -0.62 -5.75
C ILE A 148 -5.23 -2.07 -5.38
N SER A 149 -5.24 -2.96 -6.36
CA SER A 149 -4.92 -4.38 -6.16
C SER A 149 -3.48 -4.56 -5.66
N ASP A 150 -2.55 -3.78 -6.22
CA ASP A 150 -1.15 -3.80 -5.83
C ASP A 150 -0.98 -3.27 -4.38
N ALA A 151 -1.67 -2.20 -4.00
CA ALA A 151 -1.69 -1.70 -2.62
C ALA A 151 -2.29 -2.72 -1.62
N LEU A 152 -3.38 -3.39 -1.98
CA LEU A 152 -3.97 -4.46 -1.16
C LEU A 152 -2.99 -5.62 -0.95
N ALA A 153 -2.26 -6.01 -2.00
CA ALA A 153 -1.23 -7.06 -1.94
C ALA A 153 -0.09 -6.69 -0.97
N VAL A 154 0.37 -5.44 -0.99
CA VAL A 154 1.38 -4.93 -0.05
C VAL A 154 0.90 -5.06 1.40
N GLY A 155 -0.35 -4.76 1.67
CA GLY A 155 -0.93 -4.88 3.01
C GLY A 155 -1.00 -6.34 3.49
N ILE A 156 -1.42 -7.26 2.64
CA ILE A 156 -1.40 -8.71 2.93
C ILE A 156 0.03 -9.17 3.22
N CYS A 157 1.00 -8.73 2.41
CA CYS A 157 2.41 -9.04 2.61
C CYS A 157 2.89 -8.58 3.99
N HIS A 158 2.53 -7.36 4.41
CA HIS A 158 2.90 -6.83 5.72
C HIS A 158 2.40 -7.73 6.87
N PHE A 159 1.12 -8.12 6.85
CA PHE A 159 0.56 -9.00 7.86
C PHE A 159 1.24 -10.37 7.89
N ASN A 160 1.50 -10.97 6.72
CA ASN A 160 2.18 -12.26 6.62
C ASN A 160 3.61 -12.22 7.19
N GLN A 161 4.35 -11.13 6.97
CA GLN A 161 5.72 -10.97 7.46
C GLN A 161 5.80 -10.76 8.98
N ASN A 162 4.80 -10.12 9.56
CA ASN A 162 4.77 -9.78 10.98
C ASN A 162 4.01 -10.78 11.84
N LYS A 163 3.59 -11.92 11.26
CA LYS A 163 2.89 -13.01 11.95
C LYS A 163 1.64 -12.56 12.72
N TYR A 164 0.92 -11.57 12.19
CA TYR A 164 -0.38 -11.17 12.73
C TYR A 164 -1.51 -12.13 12.35
N ILE A 165 -1.21 -13.06 11.41
CA ILE A 165 -2.13 -14.07 10.90
C ILE A 165 -1.54 -15.46 11.00
#